data_b8a278d02520234bde1dd77662d70913
#
_entry.id   b8a278d02520234bde1dd77662d70913
#
_cell.length_a   1.000
_cell.length_b   1.000
_cell.length_c   1.000
_cell.angle_alpha   90.00
_cell.angle_beta   90.00
_cell.angle_gamma   90.00
#
_symmetry.space_group_name_H-M   'P 1'
#
loop_
_entity.id
_entity.type
_entity.pdbx_description
1 polymer ?
#
loop_
_entity_poly.entity_id
_entity_poly.type
_entity_poly.pdbx_seq_one_letter_code
_entity_poly.pdbx_strand_id
1 'polypeptide(L)'
;MNTSDFASLSIRSYTKAMCSHAHDHFQLVLPINGHIEITLDDYSGSVGVGEGICISPTQQHSFRANELSKFVVADMYDVPEQLKNAHNPIFQVDHSLQSFLHFIEVHLSYAERTAQQEISRLFWALLAQAKAGIANDKRITPVLSHIHNDLSEAHTISSLAAIACMGQTQFKVRFKASTGMSLRDYLVHTRMEKARALLRNTDTPIFDVALATGYDDVTSFSRRFKMTFGQSPGVYKRK
;
A
#
# COMPACT_ATOMS: atom_id res chain seq x y z
N MET A 1 13.17 -29.49 4.79
CA MET A 1 13.28 -28.18 4.16
C MET A 1 13.94 -27.24 5.17
N ASN A 2 15.11 -26.70 4.84
CA ASN A 2 15.82 -25.79 5.71
C ASN A 2 15.01 -24.50 5.85
N THR A 3 14.67 -24.14 7.07
CA THR A 3 13.70 -23.08 7.42
C THR A 3 14.31 -21.66 7.37
N SER A 4 15.44 -21.47 6.71
CA SER A 4 16.20 -20.22 6.82
C SER A 4 15.81 -19.10 5.84
N ASP A 5 15.01 -19.37 4.79
CA ASP A 5 14.87 -18.37 3.70
C ASP A 5 13.46 -18.28 3.10
N PHE A 6 12.43 -18.11 3.93
CA PHE A 6 11.08 -17.86 3.38
C PHE A 6 10.98 -16.51 2.66
N ALA A 7 11.54 -15.45 3.23
CA ALA A 7 11.55 -14.12 2.64
C ALA A 7 12.65 -13.26 3.24
N SER A 8 13.35 -12.49 2.41
CA SER A 8 14.13 -11.35 2.84
C SER A 8 13.24 -10.10 2.79
N LEU A 9 12.84 -9.58 3.94
CA LEU A 9 11.98 -8.41 4.03
C LEU A 9 12.82 -7.14 4.19
N SER A 10 12.51 -6.13 3.42
CA SER A 10 13.12 -4.80 3.53
C SER A 10 12.07 -3.70 3.38
N ILE A 11 12.34 -2.55 4.02
CA ILE A 11 11.52 -1.36 3.82
C ILE A 11 12.28 -0.46 2.86
N ARG A 12 11.62 -0.10 1.76
CA ARG A 12 12.22 0.74 0.72
C ARG A 12 11.35 1.96 0.46
N SER A 13 12.03 3.06 0.11
CA SER A 13 11.45 4.24 -0.48
C SER A 13 12.10 4.42 -1.85
N TYR A 14 11.30 4.64 -2.87
CA TYR A 14 11.79 4.85 -4.22
C TYR A 14 11.72 6.32 -4.59
N THR A 15 12.66 6.77 -5.41
CA THR A 15 12.69 8.12 -5.97
C THR A 15 11.93 8.16 -7.29
N LYS A 16 11.74 9.38 -7.83
CA LYS A 16 11.10 9.60 -9.14
C LYS A 16 11.88 9.03 -10.34
N ALA A 17 13.13 8.61 -10.15
CA ALA A 17 13.93 8.03 -11.22
C ALA A 17 13.41 6.64 -11.60
N MET A 18 13.16 6.43 -12.87
CA MET A 18 12.77 5.13 -13.41
C MET A 18 13.98 4.21 -13.41
N CYS A 19 13.91 3.10 -12.66
CA CYS A 19 14.92 2.04 -12.68
C CYS A 19 14.29 0.79 -13.31
N SER A 20 14.96 0.22 -14.33
CA SER A 20 14.55 -1.05 -14.93
C SER A 20 15.58 -2.10 -14.60
N HIS A 21 15.12 -3.24 -14.09
CA HIS A 21 15.98 -4.40 -13.80
C HIS A 21 15.17 -5.71 -13.80
N ALA A 22 15.86 -6.83 -13.67
CA ALA A 22 15.30 -8.14 -13.44
C ALA A 22 16.12 -8.86 -12.37
N HIS A 23 15.56 -9.86 -11.73
CA HIS A 23 16.20 -10.69 -10.70
C HIS A 23 15.80 -12.17 -10.88
N ASP A 24 16.51 -13.07 -10.23
CA ASP A 24 16.34 -14.54 -10.34
C ASP A 24 15.38 -15.13 -9.29
N HIS A 25 14.71 -14.29 -8.53
CA HIS A 25 13.77 -14.64 -7.45
C HIS A 25 12.44 -13.92 -7.63
N PHE A 26 11.43 -14.34 -6.90
CA PHE A 26 10.17 -13.59 -6.79
C PHE A 26 10.39 -12.35 -5.95
N GLN A 27 9.84 -11.23 -6.39
CA GLN A 27 9.82 -10.02 -5.59
C GLN A 27 8.38 -9.54 -5.40
N LEU A 28 8.00 -9.36 -4.15
CA LEU A 28 6.72 -8.78 -3.81
C LEU A 28 6.91 -7.34 -3.34
N VAL A 29 6.12 -6.43 -3.89
CA VAL A 29 6.10 -5.03 -3.47
C VAL A 29 4.73 -4.72 -2.89
N LEU A 30 4.72 -4.35 -1.60
CA LEU A 30 3.50 -4.07 -0.84
C LEU A 30 3.57 -2.65 -0.28
N PRO A 31 2.77 -1.72 -0.83
CA PRO A 31 2.73 -0.34 -0.33
C PRO A 31 2.25 -0.26 1.12
N ILE A 32 3.04 0.38 1.98
CA ILE A 32 2.62 0.78 3.33
C ILE A 32 2.02 2.18 3.27
N ASN A 33 2.61 3.03 2.45
CA ASN A 33 2.18 4.40 2.22
C ASN A 33 2.39 4.80 0.77
N GLY A 34 1.43 5.56 0.20
CA GLY A 34 1.49 6.01 -1.17
C GLY A 34 1.15 4.90 -2.17
N HIS A 35 1.72 5.02 -3.35
CA HIS A 35 1.54 4.07 -4.45
C HIS A 35 2.81 3.98 -5.29
N ILE A 36 2.92 2.91 -6.06
CA ILE A 36 3.96 2.70 -7.06
C ILE A 36 3.32 2.55 -8.43
N GLU A 37 3.81 3.28 -9.41
CA GLU A 37 3.53 3.00 -10.82
C GLU A 37 4.54 1.96 -11.30
N ILE A 38 4.07 0.87 -11.86
CA ILE A 38 4.92 -0.24 -12.28
C ILE A 38 4.53 -0.71 -13.67
N THR A 39 5.53 -1.04 -14.46
CA THR A 39 5.38 -1.68 -15.77
C THR A 39 6.18 -2.96 -15.76
N LEU A 40 5.51 -4.06 -16.08
CA LEU A 40 6.06 -5.39 -16.39
C LEU A 40 5.85 -5.65 -17.88
N ASP A 41 6.34 -6.79 -18.39
CA ASP A 41 6.17 -7.17 -19.79
C ASP A 41 4.71 -7.16 -20.24
N ASP A 42 3.80 -7.71 -19.41
CA ASP A 42 2.36 -7.86 -19.73
C ASP A 42 1.43 -7.01 -18.85
N TYR A 43 1.99 -6.15 -17.99
CA TYR A 43 1.20 -5.35 -17.06
C TYR A 43 1.76 -3.94 -16.92
N SER A 44 0.88 -2.94 -16.95
CA SER A 44 1.22 -1.57 -16.56
C SER A 44 0.09 -0.98 -15.73
N GLY A 45 0.43 -0.45 -14.57
CA GLY A 45 -0.57 0.08 -13.64
C GLY A 45 0.02 0.67 -12.36
N SER A 46 -0.88 1.10 -11.49
CA SER A 46 -0.54 1.63 -10.17
C SER A 46 -0.94 0.61 -9.10
N VAL A 47 -0.07 0.43 -8.11
CA VAL A 47 -0.30 -0.42 -6.95
C VAL A 47 -0.28 0.45 -5.71
N GLY A 48 -1.36 0.46 -4.96
CA GLY A 48 -1.55 1.29 -3.78
C GLY A 48 -1.69 0.48 -2.49
N VAL A 49 -1.91 1.20 -1.39
CA VAL A 49 -2.17 0.57 -0.09
C VAL A 49 -3.41 -0.34 -0.18
N GLY A 50 -3.32 -1.55 0.37
CA GLY A 50 -4.35 -2.59 0.24
C GLY A 50 -4.13 -3.54 -0.92
N GLU A 51 -3.10 -3.30 -1.72
CA GLU A 51 -2.68 -4.15 -2.83
C GLU A 51 -1.21 -4.54 -2.70
N GLY A 52 -0.85 -5.63 -3.33
CA GLY A 52 0.54 -6.03 -3.54
C GLY A 52 0.74 -6.50 -4.97
N ILE A 53 1.96 -6.43 -5.45
CA ILE A 53 2.35 -6.99 -6.74
C ILE A 53 3.39 -8.08 -6.56
N CYS A 54 3.23 -9.17 -7.29
CA CYS A 54 4.19 -10.26 -7.37
C CYS A 54 4.89 -10.22 -8.72
N ILE A 55 6.19 -10.00 -8.69
CA ILE A 55 7.08 -9.97 -9.86
C ILE A 55 7.77 -11.31 -9.93
N SER A 56 7.63 -12.01 -11.07
CA SER A 56 8.23 -13.32 -11.29
C SER A 56 9.74 -13.25 -11.54
N PRO A 57 10.48 -14.33 -11.28
CA PRO A 57 11.89 -14.40 -11.66
C PRO A 57 12.10 -14.07 -13.13
N THR A 58 13.18 -13.37 -13.45
CA THR A 58 13.58 -12.93 -14.79
C THR A 58 12.67 -11.94 -15.50
N GLN A 59 11.53 -11.58 -14.89
CA GLN A 59 10.60 -10.61 -15.47
C GLN A 59 11.19 -9.19 -15.42
N GLN A 60 11.32 -8.56 -16.58
CA GLN A 60 11.73 -7.17 -16.68
C GLN A 60 10.66 -6.27 -16.07
N HIS A 61 11.07 -5.36 -15.22
CA HIS A 61 10.17 -4.41 -14.63
C HIS A 61 10.82 -3.04 -14.42
N SER A 62 9.99 -2.03 -14.51
CA SER A 62 10.34 -0.65 -14.18
C SER A 62 9.29 -0.03 -13.27
N PHE A 63 9.72 0.84 -12.39
CA PHE A 63 8.81 1.48 -11.46
C PHE A 63 9.16 2.92 -11.18
N ARG A 64 8.14 3.68 -10.76
CA ARG A 64 8.23 5.05 -10.29
C ARG A 64 7.35 5.20 -9.05
N ALA A 65 7.82 5.91 -8.05
CA ALA A 65 7.05 6.22 -6.86
C ALA A 65 7.22 7.70 -6.45
N ASN A 66 6.30 8.17 -5.60
CA ASN A 66 6.43 9.47 -4.96
C ASN A 66 7.45 9.38 -3.81
N GLU A 67 8.16 10.48 -3.54
CA GLU A 67 9.17 10.58 -2.46
C GLU A 67 8.66 10.21 -1.06
N LEU A 68 7.36 10.33 -0.81
CA LEU A 68 6.71 9.96 0.45
C LEU A 68 6.22 8.52 0.48
N SER A 69 6.33 7.79 -0.62
CA SER A 69 5.86 6.40 -0.70
C SER A 69 6.84 5.45 -0.01
N LYS A 70 6.29 4.49 0.72
CA LYS A 70 7.03 3.43 1.40
C LYS A 70 6.45 2.08 1.09
N PHE A 71 7.32 1.11 0.94
CA PHE A 71 7.00 -0.25 0.55
C PHE A 71 7.70 -1.26 1.45
N VAL A 72 7.00 -2.34 1.78
CA VAL A 72 7.67 -3.60 2.13
C VAL A 72 8.02 -4.28 0.81
N VAL A 73 9.28 -4.61 0.65
CA VAL A 73 9.77 -5.44 -0.45
C VAL A 73 10.21 -6.76 0.13
N ALA A 74 9.64 -7.83 -0.41
CA ALA A 74 9.96 -9.20 -0.03
C ALA A 74 10.61 -9.91 -1.21
N ASP A 75 11.89 -10.24 -1.08
CA ASP A 75 12.63 -11.07 -2.03
C ASP A 75 12.49 -12.53 -1.57
N MET A 76 11.96 -13.42 -2.43
CA MET A 76 11.55 -14.78 -2.08
C MET A 76 11.93 -15.77 -3.17
N TYR A 77 12.46 -16.94 -2.79
CA TYR A 77 12.75 -18.01 -3.76
C TYR A 77 11.51 -18.78 -4.17
N ASP A 78 10.45 -18.73 -3.37
CA ASP A 78 9.15 -19.32 -3.68
C ASP A 78 8.04 -18.45 -3.11
N VAL A 79 6.83 -18.56 -3.68
CA VAL A 79 5.63 -17.84 -3.24
C VAL A 79 4.45 -18.81 -3.19
N PRO A 80 3.39 -18.50 -2.44
CA PRO A 80 2.17 -19.31 -2.43
C PRO A 80 1.64 -19.55 -3.86
N GLU A 81 1.17 -20.77 -4.13
CA GLU A 81 0.75 -21.22 -5.47
C GLU A 81 -0.27 -20.30 -6.14
N GLN A 82 -1.19 -19.72 -5.36
CA GLN A 82 -2.18 -18.78 -5.88
C GLN A 82 -1.57 -17.48 -6.43
N LEU A 83 -0.39 -17.08 -5.96
CA LEU A 83 0.35 -15.93 -6.50
C LEU A 83 1.22 -16.34 -7.69
N LYS A 84 1.81 -17.52 -7.63
CA LYS A 84 2.69 -18.06 -8.68
C LYS A 84 1.96 -18.27 -10.01
N ASN A 85 0.73 -18.76 -9.95
CA ASN A 85 -0.10 -19.11 -11.10
C ASN A 85 -1.13 -18.03 -11.46
N ALA A 86 -1.04 -16.84 -10.87
CA ALA A 86 -1.98 -15.77 -11.13
C ALA A 86 -1.74 -15.12 -12.50
N HIS A 87 -2.78 -15.02 -13.34
CA HIS A 87 -2.72 -14.25 -14.60
C HIS A 87 -2.55 -12.74 -14.36
N ASN A 88 -2.94 -12.25 -13.19
CA ASN A 88 -2.76 -10.86 -12.79
C ASN A 88 -1.70 -10.83 -11.69
N PRO A 89 -0.61 -10.07 -11.85
CA PRO A 89 0.44 -9.97 -10.84
C PRO A 89 -0.03 -9.29 -9.54
N ILE A 90 -1.19 -8.63 -9.57
CA ILE A 90 -1.76 -7.92 -8.40
C ILE A 90 -2.51 -8.90 -7.51
N PHE A 91 -2.33 -8.77 -6.20
CA PHE A 91 -3.09 -9.48 -5.18
C PHE A 91 -3.60 -8.53 -4.10
N GLN A 92 -4.65 -8.93 -3.39
CA GLN A 92 -5.20 -8.13 -2.29
C GLN A 92 -4.43 -8.36 -0.99
N VAL A 93 -4.11 -7.26 -0.34
CA VAL A 93 -3.58 -7.23 1.02
C VAL A 93 -4.77 -7.02 1.95
N ASP A 94 -5.17 -8.08 2.65
CA ASP A 94 -6.27 -8.03 3.61
C ASP A 94 -5.88 -7.26 4.89
N HIS A 95 -6.84 -7.07 5.79
CA HIS A 95 -6.61 -6.34 7.04
C HIS A 95 -5.51 -6.97 7.91
N SER A 96 -5.39 -8.29 7.93
CA SER A 96 -4.40 -9.00 8.74
C SER A 96 -2.98 -8.75 8.21
N LEU A 97 -2.81 -8.92 6.91
CA LEU A 97 -1.54 -8.65 6.24
C LEU A 97 -1.20 -7.14 6.31
N GLN A 98 -2.19 -6.25 6.15
CA GLN A 98 -1.97 -4.80 6.28
C GLN A 98 -1.50 -4.41 7.69
N SER A 99 -2.12 -4.97 8.73
CA SER A 99 -1.70 -4.74 10.13
C SER A 99 -0.29 -5.24 10.39
N PHE A 100 0.05 -6.38 9.79
CA PHE A 100 1.39 -6.93 9.86
C PHE A 100 2.43 -6.05 9.13
N LEU A 101 2.10 -5.50 7.95
CA LEU A 101 2.98 -4.55 7.25
C LEU A 101 3.29 -3.31 8.10
N HIS A 102 2.33 -2.79 8.83
CA HIS A 102 2.56 -1.69 9.78
C HIS A 102 3.42 -2.11 10.96
N PHE A 103 3.22 -3.31 11.48
CA PHE A 103 4.09 -3.84 12.54
C PHE A 103 5.55 -3.91 12.08
N ILE A 104 5.83 -4.50 10.93
CA ILE A 104 7.20 -4.61 10.43
C ILE A 104 7.80 -3.26 10.01
N GLU A 105 7.02 -2.28 9.59
CA GLU A 105 7.51 -0.91 9.34
C GLU A 105 8.22 -0.33 10.57
N VAL A 106 7.71 -0.62 11.76
CA VAL A 106 8.26 -0.09 13.00
C VAL A 106 9.39 -0.96 13.55
N HIS A 107 9.28 -2.28 13.41
CA HIS A 107 10.11 -3.22 14.17
C HIS A 107 11.20 -3.91 13.35
N LEU A 108 11.07 -3.98 12.02
CA LEU A 108 11.98 -4.76 11.18
C LEU A 108 13.46 -4.32 11.31
N SER A 109 13.71 -3.02 11.39
CA SER A 109 15.07 -2.47 11.49
C SER A 109 15.76 -2.74 12.85
N TYR A 110 14.99 -3.10 13.87
CA TYR A 110 15.48 -3.39 15.22
C TYR A 110 15.43 -4.89 15.57
N ALA A 111 14.88 -5.71 14.66
CA ALA A 111 14.71 -7.12 14.90
C ALA A 111 16.04 -7.86 14.80
N GLU A 112 16.36 -8.67 15.81
CA GLU A 112 17.46 -9.62 15.76
C GLU A 112 17.16 -10.74 14.75
N ARG A 113 18.20 -11.46 14.31
CA ARG A 113 18.10 -12.50 13.27
C ARG A 113 17.01 -13.55 13.53
N THR A 114 16.87 -13.99 14.78
CA THR A 114 15.82 -14.95 15.17
C THR A 114 14.42 -14.35 14.98
N ALA A 115 14.22 -13.11 15.42
CA ALA A 115 12.95 -12.39 15.24
C ALA A 115 12.64 -12.16 13.77
N GLN A 116 13.64 -11.85 12.94
CA GLN A 116 13.46 -11.72 11.49
C GLN A 116 12.99 -13.03 10.85
N GLN A 117 13.46 -14.17 11.31
CA GLN A 117 13.00 -15.48 10.80
C GLN A 117 11.53 -15.73 11.14
N GLU A 118 11.09 -15.43 12.36
CA GLU A 118 9.69 -15.58 12.76
C GLU A 118 8.78 -14.57 12.04
N ILE A 119 9.25 -13.35 11.82
CA ILE A 119 8.58 -12.34 10.98
C ILE A 119 8.38 -12.88 9.56
N SER A 120 9.41 -13.48 8.96
CA SER A 120 9.33 -14.04 7.60
C SER A 120 8.37 -15.24 7.53
N ARG A 121 8.31 -16.08 8.55
CA ARG A 121 7.34 -17.19 8.64
C ARG A 121 5.90 -16.69 8.75
N LEU A 122 5.66 -15.68 9.60
CA LEU A 122 4.33 -15.10 9.75
C LEU A 122 3.91 -14.40 8.46
N PHE A 123 4.83 -13.69 7.81
CA PHE A 123 4.58 -13.08 6.50
C PHE A 123 4.10 -14.12 5.48
N TRP A 124 4.82 -15.24 5.36
CA TRP A 124 4.43 -16.33 4.48
C TRP A 124 3.03 -16.87 4.81
N ALA A 125 2.73 -17.11 6.08
CA ALA A 125 1.43 -17.64 6.50
C ALA A 125 0.28 -16.68 6.17
N LEU A 126 0.48 -15.38 6.32
CA LEU A 126 -0.50 -14.35 5.93
C LEU A 126 -0.62 -14.24 4.41
N LEU A 127 0.50 -14.26 3.70
CA LEU A 127 0.53 -14.22 2.24
C LEU A 127 -0.16 -15.44 1.61
N ALA A 128 -0.07 -16.61 2.24
CA ALA A 128 -0.76 -17.83 1.80
C ALA A 128 -2.29 -17.72 1.86
N GLN A 129 -2.82 -16.74 2.60
CA GLN A 129 -4.24 -16.43 2.66
C GLN A 129 -4.65 -15.31 1.68
N ALA A 130 -3.67 -14.63 1.07
CA ALA A 130 -3.93 -13.55 0.14
C ALA A 130 -4.71 -14.07 -1.09
N LYS A 131 -5.67 -13.28 -1.52
CA LYS A 131 -6.46 -13.59 -2.70
C LYS A 131 -5.74 -13.04 -3.93
N ALA A 132 -5.11 -13.92 -4.69
CA ALA A 132 -4.53 -13.60 -5.98
C ALA A 132 -5.60 -13.50 -7.07
N GLY A 133 -5.30 -12.72 -8.11
CA GLY A 133 -6.09 -12.74 -9.33
C GLY A 133 -7.50 -12.17 -9.22
N ILE A 134 -7.86 -11.47 -8.16
CA ILE A 134 -8.99 -10.56 -8.23
C ILE A 134 -8.50 -9.47 -9.18
N ALA A 135 -8.89 -9.61 -10.45
CA ALA A 135 -8.67 -8.55 -11.43
C ALA A 135 -9.22 -7.28 -10.78
N ASN A 136 -8.36 -6.34 -10.42
CA ASN A 136 -8.83 -5.00 -10.14
C ASN A 136 -9.75 -4.65 -11.29
N ASP A 137 -10.99 -4.35 -10.99
CA ASP A 137 -11.90 -3.91 -12.02
C ASP A 137 -11.20 -2.74 -12.73
N LYS A 138 -10.80 -2.94 -14.00
CA LYS A 138 -10.01 -1.95 -14.75
C LYS A 138 -10.59 -0.54 -14.67
N ARG A 139 -11.88 -0.44 -14.32
CA ARG A 139 -12.61 0.80 -14.10
C ARG A 139 -12.34 1.42 -12.73
N ILE A 140 -11.87 0.63 -11.73
CA ILE A 140 -11.50 1.13 -10.40
C ILE A 140 -10.06 1.65 -10.38
N THR A 141 -9.17 1.14 -11.21
CA THR A 141 -7.77 1.63 -11.30
C THR A 141 -7.68 3.15 -11.57
N PRO A 142 -8.40 3.74 -12.55
CA PRO A 142 -8.40 5.20 -12.73
C PRO A 142 -8.93 5.96 -11.52
N VAL A 143 -9.89 5.39 -10.79
CA VAL A 143 -10.44 5.98 -9.56
C VAL A 143 -9.39 6.04 -8.47
N LEU A 144 -8.65 4.94 -8.26
CA LEU A 144 -7.56 4.90 -7.27
C LEU A 144 -6.46 5.90 -7.63
N SER A 145 -6.06 5.96 -8.89
CA SER A 145 -5.10 6.95 -9.38
C SER A 145 -5.58 8.39 -9.15
N HIS A 146 -6.85 8.68 -9.42
CA HIS A 146 -7.44 10.00 -9.17
C HIS A 146 -7.43 10.36 -7.69
N ILE A 147 -7.80 9.43 -6.80
CA ILE A 147 -7.75 9.63 -5.35
C ILE A 147 -6.32 9.91 -4.88
N HIS A 148 -5.34 9.13 -5.37
CA HIS A 148 -3.94 9.26 -4.94
C HIS A 148 -3.28 10.55 -5.46
N ASN A 149 -3.69 11.05 -6.61
CA ASN A 149 -3.15 12.29 -7.18
C ASN A 149 -3.49 13.50 -6.31
N ASP A 150 -4.69 13.56 -5.76
CA ASP A 150 -5.08 14.62 -4.83
C ASP A 150 -5.98 14.10 -3.70
N LEU A 151 -5.37 13.74 -2.58
CA LEU A 151 -6.09 13.30 -1.37
C LEU A 151 -6.81 14.44 -0.64
N SER A 152 -6.49 15.70 -0.94
CA SER A 152 -7.15 16.86 -0.33
C SER A 152 -8.51 17.13 -0.96
N GLU A 153 -8.74 16.69 -2.19
CA GLU A 153 -9.99 16.88 -2.90
C GLU A 153 -11.18 16.17 -2.22
N ALA A 154 -12.36 16.74 -2.37
CA ALA A 154 -13.62 16.15 -1.89
C ALA A 154 -14.07 15.01 -2.81
N HIS A 155 -13.59 13.80 -2.54
CA HIS A 155 -13.98 12.60 -3.29
C HIS A 155 -15.37 12.11 -2.88
N THR A 156 -16.34 12.28 -3.78
CA THR A 156 -17.71 11.79 -3.56
C THR A 156 -17.96 10.47 -4.29
N ILE A 157 -18.92 9.67 -3.81
CA ILE A 157 -19.35 8.45 -4.52
C ILE A 157 -19.80 8.79 -5.94
N SER A 158 -20.48 9.92 -6.12
CA SER A 158 -20.99 10.35 -7.42
C SER A 158 -19.87 10.66 -8.41
N SER A 159 -18.91 11.49 -8.00
CA SER A 159 -17.78 11.87 -8.88
C SER A 159 -16.91 10.67 -9.24
N LEU A 160 -16.60 9.82 -8.27
CA LEU A 160 -15.76 8.64 -8.50
C LEU A 160 -16.49 7.54 -9.31
N ALA A 161 -17.80 7.38 -9.12
CA ALA A 161 -18.60 6.48 -9.94
C ALA A 161 -18.64 6.91 -11.42
N ALA A 162 -18.65 8.23 -11.66
CA ALA A 162 -18.58 8.78 -13.02
C ALA A 162 -17.22 8.46 -13.69
N ILE A 163 -16.09 8.59 -12.95
CA ILE A 163 -14.75 8.20 -13.43
C ILE A 163 -14.72 6.71 -13.78
N ALA A 164 -15.37 5.87 -12.97
CA ALA A 164 -15.47 4.43 -13.21
C ALA A 164 -16.50 4.04 -14.30
N CYS A 165 -17.22 4.99 -14.87
CA CYS A 165 -18.34 4.74 -15.80
C CYS A 165 -19.36 3.77 -15.22
N MET A 166 -19.74 3.93 -13.93
CA MET A 166 -20.66 3.06 -13.20
C MET A 166 -21.77 3.85 -12.51
N GLY A 167 -22.90 3.17 -12.25
CA GLY A 167 -23.86 3.65 -11.26
C GLY A 167 -23.30 3.59 -9.82
N GLN A 168 -23.75 4.50 -8.96
CA GLN A 168 -23.23 4.64 -7.59
C GLN A 168 -23.30 3.34 -6.76
N THR A 169 -24.38 2.56 -6.89
CA THR A 169 -24.52 1.28 -6.19
C THR A 169 -23.52 0.25 -6.66
N GLN A 170 -23.34 0.12 -7.97
CA GLN A 170 -22.36 -0.78 -8.57
C GLN A 170 -20.94 -0.35 -8.17
N PHE A 171 -20.65 0.95 -8.19
CA PHE A 171 -19.37 1.50 -7.78
C PHE A 171 -19.02 1.10 -6.35
N LYS A 172 -19.93 1.30 -5.37
CA LYS A 172 -19.69 0.92 -3.96
C LYS A 172 -19.30 -0.56 -3.82
N VAL A 173 -20.04 -1.45 -4.52
CA VAL A 173 -19.78 -2.90 -4.48
C VAL A 173 -18.42 -3.23 -5.09
N ARG A 174 -18.13 -2.69 -6.28
CA ARG A 174 -16.90 -2.95 -7.01
C ARG A 174 -15.68 -2.35 -6.32
N PHE A 175 -15.81 -1.12 -5.81
CA PHE A 175 -14.74 -0.46 -5.05
C PHE A 175 -14.38 -1.28 -3.81
N LYS A 176 -15.38 -1.70 -3.02
CA LYS A 176 -15.13 -2.55 -1.84
C LYS A 176 -14.55 -3.91 -2.21
N ALA A 177 -14.98 -4.51 -3.32
CA ALA A 177 -14.40 -5.77 -3.80
C ALA A 177 -12.93 -5.62 -4.23
N SER A 178 -12.57 -4.49 -4.85
CA SER A 178 -11.21 -4.21 -5.33
C SER A 178 -10.25 -3.76 -4.21
N THR A 179 -10.75 -3.02 -3.20
CA THR A 179 -9.90 -2.42 -2.16
C THR A 179 -10.01 -3.10 -0.79
N GLY A 180 -10.98 -3.99 -0.62
CA GLY A 180 -11.32 -4.58 0.70
C GLY A 180 -12.06 -3.62 1.63
N MET A 181 -12.17 -2.33 1.30
CA MET A 181 -12.68 -1.27 2.17
C MET A 181 -13.84 -0.51 1.54
N SER A 182 -14.71 0.10 2.37
CA SER A 182 -15.62 1.12 1.86
C SER A 182 -14.83 2.35 1.37
N LEU A 183 -15.37 3.14 0.43
CA LEU A 183 -14.72 4.37 -0.02
C LEU A 183 -14.36 5.30 1.14
N ARG A 184 -15.27 5.44 2.13
CA ARG A 184 -15.03 6.28 3.30
C ARG A 184 -13.83 5.79 4.12
N ASP A 185 -13.77 4.49 4.40
CA ASP A 185 -12.70 3.91 5.21
C ASP A 185 -11.37 3.98 4.47
N TYR A 186 -11.39 3.72 3.16
CA TYR A 186 -10.25 3.86 2.28
C TYR A 186 -9.67 5.28 2.28
N LEU A 187 -10.52 6.31 2.08
CA LEU A 187 -10.09 7.71 2.11
C LEU A 187 -9.53 8.10 3.47
N VAL A 188 -10.20 7.71 4.55
CA VAL A 188 -9.71 7.99 5.92
C VAL A 188 -8.34 7.34 6.13
N HIS A 189 -8.20 6.08 5.78
CA HIS A 189 -6.95 5.34 5.93
C HIS A 189 -5.82 6.02 5.15
N THR A 190 -6.01 6.23 3.85
CA THR A 190 -4.99 6.82 2.97
C THR A 190 -4.60 8.24 3.37
N ARG A 191 -5.57 9.07 3.79
CA ARG A 191 -5.34 10.43 4.31
C ARG A 191 -4.52 10.41 5.60
N MET A 192 -4.85 9.51 6.53
CA MET A 192 -4.12 9.39 7.80
C MET A 192 -2.70 8.87 7.59
N GLU A 193 -2.50 7.92 6.68
CA GLU A 193 -1.15 7.45 6.33
C GLU A 193 -0.30 8.55 5.70
N LYS A 194 -0.86 9.35 4.78
CA LYS A 194 -0.16 10.53 4.23
C LYS A 194 0.17 11.54 5.33
N ALA A 195 -0.77 11.80 6.25
CA ALA A 195 -0.53 12.68 7.38
C ALA A 195 0.61 12.17 8.26
N ARG A 196 0.62 10.87 8.56
CA ARG A 196 1.69 10.22 9.33
C ARG A 196 3.05 10.40 8.66
N ALA A 197 3.13 10.20 7.36
CA ALA A 197 4.36 10.37 6.59
C ALA A 197 4.87 11.83 6.61
N LEU A 198 3.98 12.80 6.38
CA LEU A 198 4.33 14.22 6.44
C LEU A 198 4.84 14.64 7.81
N LEU A 199 4.13 14.24 8.88
CA LEU A 199 4.52 14.60 10.26
C LEU A 199 5.85 13.98 10.68
N ARG A 200 6.22 12.83 10.15
CA ARG A 200 7.45 12.12 10.50
C ARG A 200 8.67 12.57 9.68
N ASN A 201 8.45 12.87 8.41
CA ASN A 201 9.54 13.04 7.45
C ASN A 201 9.75 14.51 7.02
N THR A 202 8.91 15.43 7.49
CA THR A 202 8.97 16.85 7.14
C THR A 202 8.73 17.76 8.34
N ASP A 203 9.15 19.02 8.22
CA ASP A 203 8.85 20.08 9.20
C ASP A 203 7.50 20.76 8.96
N THR A 204 6.68 20.26 8.05
CA THR A 204 5.39 20.84 7.67
C THR A 204 4.51 21.09 8.91
N PRO A 205 3.96 22.30 9.11
CA PRO A 205 3.07 22.61 10.22
C PRO A 205 1.84 21.68 10.24
N ILE A 206 1.33 21.37 11.44
CA ILE A 206 0.16 20.48 11.59
C ILE A 206 -1.06 20.98 10.82
N PHE A 207 -1.25 22.30 10.76
CA PHE A 207 -2.29 22.92 9.97
C PHE A 207 -2.18 22.58 8.48
N ASP A 208 -0.99 22.73 7.90
CA ASP A 208 -0.74 22.45 6.50
C ASP A 208 -0.86 20.94 6.20
N VAL A 209 -0.46 20.08 7.13
CA VAL A 209 -0.68 18.63 7.03
C VAL A 209 -2.18 18.31 7.01
N ALA A 210 -3.00 18.98 7.84
CA ALA A 210 -4.44 18.81 7.84
C ALA A 210 -5.03 19.17 6.47
N LEU A 211 -4.69 20.35 5.94
CA LEU A 211 -5.14 20.80 4.60
C LEU A 211 -4.68 19.85 3.49
N ALA A 212 -3.41 19.46 3.48
CA ALA A 212 -2.84 18.54 2.47
C ALA A 212 -3.47 17.14 2.49
N THR A 213 -4.20 16.82 3.55
CA THR A 213 -4.92 15.56 3.73
C THR A 213 -6.43 15.69 3.72
N GLY A 214 -6.95 16.86 3.27
CA GLY A 214 -8.38 17.11 3.05
C GLY A 214 -9.20 17.30 4.31
N TYR A 215 -8.59 17.94 5.32
CA TYR A 215 -9.29 18.40 6.54
C TYR A 215 -9.26 19.93 6.59
N ASP A 216 -10.42 20.54 6.62
CA ASP A 216 -10.58 22.01 6.67
C ASP A 216 -10.25 22.59 8.05
N ASP A 217 -10.25 21.75 9.09
CA ASP A 217 -9.91 22.16 10.45
C ASP A 217 -8.98 21.17 11.18
N VAL A 218 -8.07 21.74 11.97
CA VAL A 218 -7.07 21.00 12.74
C VAL A 218 -7.69 20.15 13.86
N THR A 219 -8.85 20.53 14.37
CA THR A 219 -9.50 19.81 15.47
C THR A 219 -10.03 18.46 14.99
N SER A 220 -10.77 18.46 13.90
CA SER A 220 -11.28 17.24 13.24
C SER A 220 -10.11 16.34 12.77
N PHE A 221 -9.09 16.94 12.18
CA PHE A 221 -7.86 16.24 11.81
C PHE A 221 -7.20 15.58 13.03
N SER A 222 -6.91 16.34 14.08
CA SER A 222 -6.20 15.85 15.26
C SER A 222 -6.97 14.76 15.99
N ARG A 223 -8.29 14.89 16.07
CA ARG A 223 -9.16 13.85 16.63
C ARG A 223 -9.09 12.57 15.79
N ARG A 224 -9.18 12.68 14.47
CA ARG A 224 -9.09 11.53 13.57
C ARG A 224 -7.71 10.86 13.65
N PHE A 225 -6.65 11.64 13.63
CA PHE A 225 -5.28 11.15 13.74
C PHE A 225 -5.06 10.39 15.06
N LYS A 226 -5.53 10.96 16.18
CA LYS A 226 -5.45 10.30 17.49
C LYS A 226 -6.25 9.00 17.53
N MET A 227 -7.43 8.96 16.91
CA MET A 227 -8.24 7.73 16.82
C MET A 227 -7.54 6.64 16.01
N THR A 228 -6.79 7.03 14.97
CA THR A 228 -6.11 6.08 14.08
C THR A 228 -4.79 5.58 14.67
N PHE A 229 -4.00 6.45 15.30
CA PHE A 229 -2.62 6.13 15.74
C PHE A 229 -2.42 6.17 17.26
N GLY A 230 -3.47 6.37 18.03
CA GLY A 230 -3.42 6.41 19.50
C GLY A 230 -2.79 7.69 20.10
N GLN A 231 -2.14 8.53 19.30
CA GLN A 231 -1.41 9.73 19.72
C GLN A 231 -1.84 10.94 18.90
N SER A 232 -1.78 12.15 19.51
CA SER A 232 -2.07 13.37 18.77
C SER A 232 -0.96 13.70 17.76
N PRO A 233 -1.25 14.46 16.68
CA PRO A 233 -0.26 14.86 15.69
C PRO A 233 0.96 15.57 16.29
N GLY A 234 0.73 16.44 17.30
CA GLY A 234 1.79 17.19 17.95
C GLY A 234 2.74 16.34 18.80
N VAL A 235 2.22 15.26 19.41
CA VAL A 235 3.07 14.28 20.13
C VAL A 235 3.82 13.41 19.14
N TYR A 236 3.18 13.04 18.03
CA TYR A 236 3.77 12.20 17.00
C TYR A 236 4.93 12.89 16.26
N LYS A 237 4.80 14.20 15.95
CA LYS A 237 5.81 15.00 15.27
C LYS A 237 7.08 15.23 16.10
N ARG A 238 6.99 15.20 17.44
CA ARG A 238 8.14 15.44 18.35
C ARG A 238 9.05 14.22 18.53
N LYS A 239 8.68 13.07 18.00
CA LYS A 239 9.47 11.84 18.04
C LYS A 239 10.28 11.67 16.77
#